data_8692fd8c3fb29ecefb4eef93c210dba2
#
_entry.id   8692fd8c3fb29ecefb4eef93c210dba2
#
_cell.length_a   1.000
_cell.length_b   1.000
_cell.length_c   1.000
_cell.angle_alpha   90.00
_cell.angle_beta   90.00
_cell.angle_gamma   90.00
#
_symmetry.space_group_name_H-M   'P 1'
#
loop_
_entity.id
_entity.type
_entity.pdbx_description
1 polymer ?
#
loop_
_entity_poly.entity_id
_entity_poly.type
_entity_poly.pdbx_seq_one_letter_code
_entity_poly.pdbx_strand_id
1 'polypeptide(L)'
;MEETLKAAALRDAARILGKFYTEILPRVLSVDHPEGGHGTRTRTVLSTVGPVQITRAYVVNGDGERSFPLDEAMGLVGGCTPAAAGLACWAGAQSASYDLAGAALARMAGLAVPGRRVQSLVNLCAAGAAAWAAERGREDHAGGILNIQADMTGIPMRKEDLVGEN
;
A
#
# COMPACT_ATOMS: atom_id res chain seq x y z
N MET A 1 22.88 -20.02 3.39
CA MET A 1 21.95 -20.81 4.23
C MET A 1 20.86 -19.94 4.84
N GLU A 2 21.18 -18.87 5.55
CA GLU A 2 20.20 -17.97 6.21
C GLU A 2 19.19 -17.34 5.25
N GLU A 3 19.62 -16.78 4.12
CA GLU A 3 18.75 -16.21 3.09
C GLU A 3 17.78 -17.24 2.50
N THR A 4 18.21 -18.49 2.36
CA THR A 4 17.36 -19.58 1.87
C THR A 4 16.27 -19.93 2.88
N LEU A 5 16.62 -19.97 4.17
CA LEU A 5 15.66 -20.20 5.26
C LEU A 5 14.66 -19.06 5.38
N LYS A 6 15.13 -17.80 5.31
CA LYS A 6 14.27 -16.63 5.31
C LYS A 6 13.26 -16.67 4.15
N ALA A 7 13.73 -16.95 2.94
CA ALA A 7 12.87 -17.05 1.76
C ALA A 7 11.83 -18.19 1.88
N ALA A 8 12.20 -19.32 2.49
CA ALA A 8 11.27 -20.42 2.77
C ALA A 8 10.23 -20.02 3.80
N ALA A 9 10.64 -19.41 4.91
CA ALA A 9 9.74 -18.95 5.97
C ALA A 9 8.72 -17.91 5.44
N LEU A 10 9.18 -16.94 4.62
CA LEU A 10 8.28 -15.96 4.02
C LEU A 10 7.26 -16.61 3.06
N ARG A 11 7.67 -17.61 2.28
CA ARG A 11 6.74 -18.36 1.42
C ARG A 11 5.68 -19.11 2.21
N ASP A 12 6.07 -19.77 3.31
CA ASP A 12 5.14 -20.48 4.17
C ASP A 12 4.19 -19.51 4.88
N ALA A 13 4.68 -18.38 5.37
CA ALA A 13 3.87 -17.32 5.93
C ALA A 13 2.86 -16.77 4.91
N ALA A 14 3.29 -16.52 3.67
CA ALA A 14 2.41 -16.07 2.60
C ALA A 14 1.31 -17.10 2.27
N ARG A 15 1.63 -18.39 2.31
CA ARG A 15 0.67 -19.46 2.09
C ARG A 15 -0.38 -19.55 3.22
N ILE A 16 0.06 -19.42 4.47
CA ILE A 16 -0.83 -19.39 5.63
C ILE A 16 -1.74 -18.18 5.57
N LEU A 17 -1.18 -17.00 5.28
CA LEU A 17 -1.91 -15.76 5.18
C LEU A 17 -2.94 -15.79 4.02
N GLY A 18 -2.58 -16.41 2.89
CA GLY A 18 -3.48 -16.62 1.76
C GLY A 18 -4.70 -17.48 2.11
N LYS A 19 -4.50 -18.55 2.87
CA LYS A 19 -5.61 -19.36 3.40
C LYS A 19 -6.48 -18.55 4.36
N PHE A 20 -5.86 -17.82 5.28
CA PHE A 20 -6.59 -16.97 6.22
C PHE A 20 -7.48 -15.95 5.49
N TYR A 21 -6.91 -15.23 4.51
CA TYR A 21 -7.65 -14.23 3.73
C TYR A 21 -8.72 -14.84 2.82
N THR A 22 -8.54 -16.07 2.38
CA THR A 22 -9.50 -16.75 1.50
C THR A 22 -10.63 -17.43 2.27
N GLU A 23 -10.32 -18.09 3.39
CA GLU A 23 -11.24 -19.01 4.06
C GLU A 23 -11.82 -18.43 5.37
N ILE A 24 -11.05 -17.65 6.10
CA ILE A 24 -11.40 -17.22 7.46
C ILE A 24 -11.88 -15.77 7.46
N LEU A 25 -11.06 -14.87 6.93
CA LEU A 25 -11.34 -13.44 6.98
C LEU A 25 -12.68 -13.03 6.35
N PRO A 26 -13.10 -13.58 5.19
CA PRO A 26 -14.41 -13.24 4.60
C PRO A 26 -15.57 -13.54 5.54
N ARG A 27 -15.49 -14.65 6.28
CA ARG A 27 -16.53 -15.03 7.26
C ARG A 27 -16.54 -14.09 8.47
N VAL A 28 -15.34 -13.74 8.97
CA VAL A 28 -15.20 -12.79 10.10
C VAL A 28 -15.77 -11.42 9.73
N LEU A 29 -15.58 -10.99 8.49
CA LEU A 29 -16.06 -9.70 7.98
C LEU A 29 -17.47 -9.76 7.37
N SER A 30 -18.11 -10.97 7.37
CA SER A 30 -19.44 -11.20 6.79
C SER A 30 -19.53 -10.80 5.30
N VAL A 31 -18.46 -11.06 4.55
CA VAL A 31 -18.35 -10.78 3.10
C VAL A 31 -18.10 -12.04 2.26
N ASP A 32 -18.23 -13.22 2.85
CA ASP A 32 -18.06 -14.52 2.21
C ASP A 32 -19.18 -14.86 1.23
N HIS A 33 -20.39 -14.40 1.50
CA HIS A 33 -21.59 -14.58 0.68
C HIS A 33 -22.28 -13.24 0.43
N PRO A 34 -21.69 -12.34 -0.39
CA PRO A 34 -22.31 -11.05 -0.67
C PRO A 34 -23.64 -11.26 -1.42
N GLU A 35 -24.67 -10.48 -1.07
CA GLU A 35 -25.91 -10.44 -1.81
C GLU A 35 -25.64 -10.11 -3.28
N GLY A 36 -26.22 -10.86 -4.22
CA GLY A 36 -25.93 -10.70 -5.65
C GLY A 36 -24.56 -11.20 -6.09
N GLY A 37 -23.92 -12.07 -5.30
CA GLY A 37 -22.63 -12.66 -5.64
C GLY A 37 -22.69 -13.47 -6.96
N HIS A 38 -21.76 -13.22 -7.89
CA HIS A 38 -21.72 -13.84 -9.21
C HIS A 38 -20.60 -14.88 -9.38
N GLY A 39 -19.85 -15.19 -8.32
CA GLY A 39 -18.76 -16.16 -8.32
C GLY A 39 -17.50 -15.66 -7.61
N THR A 40 -16.38 -16.32 -7.89
CA THR A 40 -15.10 -16.01 -7.23
C THR A 40 -14.01 -15.66 -8.24
N ARG A 41 -13.04 -14.88 -7.81
CA ARG A 41 -11.83 -14.55 -8.57
C ARG A 41 -10.60 -14.61 -7.67
N THR A 42 -9.53 -15.18 -8.21
CA THR A 42 -8.22 -15.19 -7.56
C THR A 42 -7.38 -14.00 -8.04
N ARG A 43 -6.68 -13.37 -7.12
CA ARG A 43 -5.65 -12.36 -7.43
C ARG A 43 -4.47 -12.50 -6.48
N THR A 44 -3.35 -11.94 -6.89
CA THR A 44 -2.20 -11.76 -6.01
C THR A 44 -2.24 -10.38 -5.37
N VAL A 45 -2.12 -10.35 -4.06
CA VAL A 45 -2.03 -9.14 -3.23
C VAL A 45 -0.65 -9.10 -2.61
N LEU A 46 0.00 -7.95 -2.61
CA LEU A 46 1.26 -7.76 -1.91
C LEU A 46 0.99 -7.53 -0.42
N SER A 47 1.58 -8.37 0.41
CA SER A 47 1.57 -8.25 1.88
C SER A 47 2.98 -8.00 2.40
N THR A 48 3.13 -7.78 3.70
CA THR A 48 4.44 -7.63 4.36
C THR A 48 5.30 -8.90 4.36
N VAL A 49 4.70 -10.05 4.07
CA VAL A 49 5.41 -11.33 3.90
C VAL A 49 5.65 -11.70 2.44
N GLY A 50 5.32 -10.79 1.51
CA GLY A 50 5.45 -11.01 0.08
C GLY A 50 4.10 -11.16 -0.64
N PRO A 51 4.12 -11.68 -1.88
CA PRO A 51 2.91 -11.89 -2.67
C PRO A 51 2.05 -13.01 -2.09
N VAL A 52 0.78 -12.74 -1.85
CA VAL A 52 -0.22 -13.65 -1.31
C VAL A 52 -1.33 -13.84 -2.32
N GLN A 53 -1.67 -15.08 -2.66
CA GLN A 53 -2.83 -15.38 -3.48
C GLN A 53 -4.07 -15.45 -2.62
N ILE A 54 -5.10 -14.71 -3.01
CA ILE A 54 -6.42 -14.71 -2.37
C ILE A 54 -7.50 -15.00 -3.39
N THR A 55 -8.47 -15.82 -3.02
CA THR A 55 -9.70 -16.06 -3.79
C THR A 55 -10.85 -15.40 -3.05
N ARG A 56 -11.62 -14.57 -3.74
CA ARG A 56 -12.68 -13.76 -3.17
C ARG A 56 -13.91 -13.68 -4.06
N ALA A 57 -15.07 -13.56 -3.43
CA ALA A 57 -16.31 -13.35 -4.12
C ALA A 57 -16.36 -11.95 -4.78
N TYR A 58 -17.12 -11.82 -5.85
CA TYR A 58 -17.40 -10.54 -6.48
C TYR A 58 -18.90 -10.37 -6.74
N VAL A 59 -19.30 -9.11 -6.76
CA VAL A 59 -20.66 -8.68 -7.10
C VAL A 59 -20.59 -7.89 -8.41
N VAL A 60 -21.60 -8.02 -9.24
CA VAL A 60 -21.76 -7.19 -10.44
C VAL A 60 -22.85 -6.18 -10.16
N ASN A 61 -22.50 -4.90 -10.20
CA ASN A 61 -23.44 -3.81 -10.01
C ASN A 61 -24.37 -3.65 -11.22
N GLY A 62 -25.44 -2.88 -11.08
CA GLY A 62 -26.41 -2.63 -12.16
C GLY A 62 -25.79 -2.09 -13.45
N ASP A 63 -24.65 -1.40 -13.35
CA ASP A 63 -23.86 -0.87 -14.48
C ASP A 63 -22.90 -1.90 -15.08
N GLY A 64 -22.90 -3.15 -14.62
CA GLY A 64 -22.02 -4.22 -15.09
C GLY A 64 -20.61 -4.16 -14.50
N GLU A 65 -20.29 -3.22 -13.62
CA GLU A 65 -19.03 -3.15 -12.92
C GLU A 65 -18.91 -4.21 -11.82
N ARG A 66 -17.70 -4.74 -11.64
CA ARG A 66 -17.40 -5.73 -10.62
C ARG A 66 -16.82 -5.05 -9.39
N SER A 67 -17.43 -5.23 -8.25
CA SER A 67 -16.87 -4.89 -6.94
C SER A 67 -16.45 -6.15 -6.19
N PHE A 68 -15.53 -5.98 -5.27
CA PHE A 68 -14.95 -7.05 -4.47
C PHE A 68 -15.05 -6.67 -2.98
N PRO A 69 -16.12 -7.06 -2.29
CA PRO A 69 -16.34 -6.65 -0.90
C PRO A 69 -15.18 -6.97 0.05
N LEU A 70 -14.48 -8.08 -0.18
CA LEU A 70 -13.30 -8.42 0.60
C LEU A 70 -12.14 -7.44 0.39
N ASP A 71 -11.89 -7.00 -0.86
CA ASP A 71 -10.83 -6.03 -1.14
C ASP A 71 -11.09 -4.70 -0.42
N GLU A 72 -12.35 -4.27 -0.40
CA GLU A 72 -12.80 -3.05 0.29
C GLU A 72 -12.68 -3.20 1.81
N ALA A 73 -13.19 -4.30 2.36
CA ALA A 73 -13.12 -4.58 3.79
C ALA A 73 -11.68 -4.75 4.30
N MET A 74 -10.77 -5.25 3.47
CA MET A 74 -9.32 -5.31 3.75
C MET A 74 -8.62 -3.96 3.60
N GLY A 75 -9.26 -2.96 3.01
CA GLY A 75 -8.66 -1.66 2.72
C GLY A 75 -7.49 -1.76 1.76
N LEU A 76 -7.57 -2.60 0.71
CA LEU A 76 -6.45 -2.79 -0.22
C LEU A 76 -6.12 -1.50 -0.98
N VAL A 77 -4.87 -1.08 -0.93
CA VAL A 77 -4.34 0.10 -1.63
C VAL A 77 -3.45 -0.34 -2.78
N GLY A 78 -3.88 -0.03 -4.02
CA GLY A 78 -3.08 -0.37 -5.22
C GLY A 78 -2.72 -1.87 -5.32
N GLY A 79 -3.57 -2.77 -4.79
CA GLY A 79 -3.31 -4.22 -4.76
C GLY A 79 -2.30 -4.66 -3.69
N CYS A 80 -2.10 -3.83 -2.66
CA CYS A 80 -1.30 -4.15 -1.48
C CYS A 80 -2.17 -4.13 -0.23
N THR A 81 -1.81 -4.88 0.79
CA THR A 81 -2.38 -4.68 2.13
C THR A 81 -1.97 -3.30 2.67
N PRO A 82 -2.76 -2.67 3.56
CA PRO A 82 -2.42 -1.37 4.14
C PRO A 82 -1.02 -1.34 4.76
N ALA A 83 -0.65 -2.41 5.46
CA ALA A 83 0.68 -2.53 6.06
C ALA A 83 1.81 -2.58 5.02
N ALA A 84 1.65 -3.31 3.92
CA ALA A 84 2.64 -3.35 2.84
C ALA A 84 2.72 -2.01 2.08
N ALA A 85 1.58 -1.35 1.85
CA ALA A 85 1.53 -0.02 1.24
C ALA A 85 2.23 1.01 2.15
N GLY A 86 1.92 1.01 3.46
CA GLY A 86 2.55 1.88 4.43
C GLY A 86 4.08 1.69 4.50
N LEU A 87 4.55 0.43 4.48
CA LEU A 87 5.98 0.13 4.46
C LEU A 87 6.65 0.65 3.18
N ALA A 88 6.00 0.49 2.01
CA ALA A 88 6.51 1.01 0.75
C ALA A 88 6.53 2.56 0.72
N CYS A 89 5.50 3.21 1.26
CA CYS A 89 5.45 4.66 1.38
C CYS A 89 6.55 5.19 2.31
N TRP A 90 6.73 4.54 3.47
CA TRP A 90 7.79 4.89 4.40
C TRP A 90 9.18 4.75 3.75
N ALA A 91 9.46 3.63 3.09
CA ALA A 91 10.72 3.42 2.38
C ALA A 91 10.93 4.47 1.28
N GLY A 92 9.88 4.82 0.53
CA GLY A 92 9.91 5.86 -0.49
C GLY A 92 10.23 7.24 0.06
N ALA A 93 9.70 7.58 1.22
CA ALA A 93 9.95 8.86 1.90
C ALA A 93 11.37 8.96 2.50
N GLN A 94 11.96 7.84 2.89
CA GLN A 94 13.29 7.80 3.52
C GLN A 94 14.44 7.63 2.51
N SER A 95 14.16 7.33 1.26
CA SER A 95 15.18 7.03 0.26
C SER A 95 15.36 8.17 -0.74
N ALA A 96 16.59 8.37 -1.22
CA ALA A 96 16.91 9.38 -2.23
C ALA A 96 16.25 9.11 -3.60
N SER A 97 15.81 7.87 -3.84
CA SER A 97 15.04 7.50 -5.03
C SER A 97 14.12 6.32 -4.76
N TYR A 98 13.07 6.17 -5.56
CA TYR A 98 12.15 5.03 -5.44
C TYR A 98 12.81 3.69 -5.80
N ASP A 99 13.84 3.69 -6.64
CA ASP A 99 14.60 2.46 -6.94
C ASP A 99 15.44 2.02 -5.74
N LEU A 100 16.06 2.96 -5.03
CA LEU A 100 16.75 2.68 -3.76
C LEU A 100 15.77 2.19 -2.69
N ALA A 101 14.58 2.79 -2.61
CA ALA A 101 13.52 2.30 -1.73
C ALA A 101 13.12 0.85 -2.05
N GLY A 102 12.94 0.52 -3.32
CA GLY A 102 12.66 -0.85 -3.76
C GLY A 102 13.77 -1.83 -3.40
N ALA A 103 15.02 -1.44 -3.60
CA ALA A 103 16.19 -2.23 -3.22
C ALA A 103 16.29 -2.44 -1.70
N ALA A 104 16.01 -1.41 -0.91
CA ALA A 104 15.97 -1.50 0.55
C ALA A 104 14.86 -2.45 1.03
N LEU A 105 13.66 -2.36 0.46
CA LEU A 105 12.54 -3.27 0.76
C LEU A 105 12.89 -4.73 0.45
N ALA A 106 13.52 -4.98 -0.70
CA ALA A 106 13.96 -6.31 -1.08
C ALA A 106 15.01 -6.86 -0.10
N ARG A 107 15.99 -6.06 0.28
CA ARG A 107 17.09 -6.46 1.15
C ARG A 107 16.66 -6.65 2.61
N MET A 108 15.91 -5.69 3.16
CA MET A 108 15.56 -5.67 4.59
C MET A 108 14.31 -6.49 4.89
N ALA A 109 13.27 -6.34 4.07
CA ALA A 109 11.97 -6.98 4.29
C ALA A 109 11.71 -8.20 3.40
N GLY A 110 12.57 -8.51 2.43
CA GLY A 110 12.33 -9.57 1.45
C GLY A 110 11.20 -9.25 0.47
N LEU A 111 10.83 -7.97 0.34
CA LEU A 111 9.72 -7.51 -0.49
C LEU A 111 10.25 -6.99 -1.83
N ALA A 112 10.06 -7.76 -2.90
CA ALA A 112 10.42 -7.33 -4.25
C ALA A 112 9.39 -6.33 -4.79
N VAL A 113 9.61 -5.04 -4.56
CA VAL A 113 8.76 -3.94 -5.03
C VAL A 113 9.58 -3.05 -5.96
N PRO A 114 9.29 -3.03 -7.28
CA PRO A 114 9.99 -2.14 -8.21
C PRO A 114 9.78 -0.67 -7.82
N GLY A 115 10.79 0.19 -8.05
CA GLY A 115 10.73 1.61 -7.70
C GLY A 115 9.52 2.34 -8.27
N ARG A 116 9.14 2.05 -9.53
CA ARG A 116 7.91 2.59 -10.13
C ARG A 116 6.65 2.24 -9.33
N ARG A 117 6.60 1.05 -8.73
CA ARG A 117 5.46 0.67 -7.88
C ARG A 117 5.50 1.38 -6.54
N VAL A 118 6.69 1.56 -5.95
CA VAL A 118 6.86 2.39 -4.74
C VAL A 118 6.33 3.79 -5.01
N GLN A 119 6.74 4.41 -6.12
CA GLN A 119 6.24 5.73 -6.54
C GLN A 119 4.72 5.77 -6.64
N SER A 120 4.11 4.78 -7.31
CA SER A 120 2.65 4.72 -7.44
C SER A 120 1.94 4.63 -6.10
N LEU A 121 2.46 3.84 -5.16
CA LEU A 121 1.91 3.71 -3.81
C LEU A 121 2.05 5.01 -3.02
N VAL A 122 3.22 5.65 -3.08
CA VAL A 122 3.44 6.97 -2.44
C VAL A 122 2.44 8.00 -2.97
N ASN A 123 2.25 8.07 -4.29
CA ASN A 123 1.29 9.00 -4.89
C ASN A 123 -0.16 8.71 -4.45
N LEU A 124 -0.56 7.44 -4.37
CA LEU A 124 -1.89 7.04 -3.89
C LEU A 124 -2.10 7.44 -2.42
N CYS A 125 -1.10 7.20 -1.57
CA CYS A 125 -1.17 7.56 -0.16
C CYS A 125 -1.14 9.09 0.05
N ALA A 126 -0.36 9.81 -0.76
CA ALA A 126 -0.25 11.27 -0.69
C ALA A 126 -1.53 11.99 -1.12
N ALA A 127 -2.35 11.39 -1.98
CA ALA A 127 -3.60 11.99 -2.45
C ALA A 127 -4.56 12.34 -1.29
N GLY A 128 -4.55 11.59 -0.18
CA GLY A 128 -5.32 11.87 1.01
C GLY A 128 -4.64 12.79 2.04
N ALA A 129 -3.34 13.06 1.89
CA ALA A 129 -2.57 13.75 2.94
C ALA A 129 -3.02 15.19 3.17
N ALA A 130 -3.37 15.92 2.11
CA ALA A 130 -3.85 17.29 2.21
C ALA A 130 -5.21 17.37 2.94
N ALA A 131 -6.14 16.49 2.60
CA ALA A 131 -7.43 16.40 3.27
C ALA A 131 -7.28 16.03 4.75
N TRP A 132 -6.46 15.01 5.02
CA TRP A 132 -6.14 14.58 6.38
C TRP A 132 -5.49 15.70 7.21
N ALA A 133 -4.56 16.48 6.63
CA ALA A 133 -3.93 17.61 7.30
C ALA A 133 -4.92 18.74 7.56
N ALA A 134 -5.88 18.98 6.65
CA ALA A 134 -6.93 19.97 6.82
C ALA A 134 -7.93 19.57 7.92
N GLU A 135 -8.30 18.26 8.00
CA GLU A 135 -9.23 17.75 9.01
C GLU A 135 -8.65 17.79 10.43
N ARG A 136 -7.34 17.56 10.59
CA ARG A 136 -6.70 17.59 11.90
C ARG A 136 -6.60 18.98 12.52
N GLY A 137 -6.87 20.00 11.74
CA GLY A 137 -6.73 21.38 12.17
C GLY A 137 -5.29 21.71 12.57
N ARG A 138 -4.94 22.97 12.58
CA ARG A 138 -3.79 23.43 13.35
C ARG A 138 -4.16 23.20 14.81
N GLU A 139 -3.56 22.22 15.47
CA GLU A 139 -3.51 22.24 16.94
C GLU A 139 -2.88 23.56 17.30
N ASP A 140 -3.69 24.48 17.85
CA ASP A 140 -3.20 25.75 18.36
C ASP A 140 -2.30 25.43 19.56
N HIS A 141 -1.02 25.28 19.29
CA HIS A 141 0.00 25.22 20.32
C HIS A 141 0.15 26.63 20.89
N ALA A 142 -0.84 27.02 21.70
CA ALA A 142 -0.78 28.27 22.44
C ALA A 142 0.48 28.25 23.35
N GLY A 143 1.52 28.97 22.91
CA GLY A 143 2.71 29.24 23.70
C GLY A 143 3.99 28.44 23.38
N GLY A 144 4.05 27.71 22.27
CA GLY A 144 5.27 27.05 21.80
C GLY A 144 6.13 27.95 20.89
N ILE A 145 7.44 27.81 20.97
CA ILE A 145 8.37 28.40 20.00
C ILE A 145 8.30 27.53 18.74
N LEU A 146 7.77 28.08 17.62
CA LEU A 146 7.83 27.45 16.31
C LEU A 146 9.23 27.65 15.71
N ASN A 147 10.03 26.60 15.67
CA ASN A 147 11.31 26.61 14.98
C ASN A 147 11.12 26.07 13.55
N ILE A 148 11.13 26.96 12.56
CA ILE A 148 11.04 26.59 11.15
C ILE A 148 12.46 26.57 10.60
N GLN A 149 13.01 25.40 10.31
CA GLN A 149 14.23 25.25 9.54
C GLN A 149 13.83 25.02 8.06
N ALA A 150 14.10 26.01 7.20
CA ALA A 150 14.03 25.84 5.76
C ALA A 150 15.44 25.49 5.26
N ASP A 151 15.64 24.27 4.79
CA ASP A 151 16.83 23.88 4.07
C ASP A 151 16.62 24.22 2.59
N MET A 152 17.53 25.04 2.06
CA MET A 152 17.51 25.45 0.63
C MET A 152 18.18 24.40 -0.27
N THR A 153 18.21 23.14 0.10
CA THR A 153 18.56 22.07 -0.83
C THR A 153 17.48 21.98 -1.91
N GLY A 154 17.86 22.23 -3.15
CA GLY A 154 16.94 22.21 -4.28
C GLY A 154 16.18 20.90 -4.33
N ILE A 155 14.86 20.95 -4.28
CA ILE A 155 14.01 19.78 -4.52
C ILE A 155 14.20 19.42 -6.00
N PRO A 156 14.67 18.20 -6.35
CA PRO A 156 14.74 17.79 -7.74
C PRO A 156 13.32 17.70 -8.30
N MET A 157 12.92 18.73 -9.04
CA MET A 157 11.63 18.78 -9.72
C MET A 157 11.75 18.09 -11.09
N ARG A 158 10.68 17.44 -11.53
CA ARG A 158 10.59 16.92 -12.89
C ARG A 158 10.52 18.11 -13.87
N LYS A 159 11.02 17.91 -15.10
CA LYS A 159 10.96 18.95 -16.14
C LYS A 159 9.53 19.45 -16.41
N GLU A 160 8.55 18.56 -16.30
CA GLU A 160 7.13 18.85 -16.46
C GLU A 160 6.51 19.70 -15.34
N ASP A 161 7.12 19.68 -14.14
CA ASP A 161 6.68 20.43 -12.97
C ASP A 161 7.30 21.83 -12.90
N LEU A 162 8.26 22.10 -13.78
CA LEU A 162 8.85 23.44 -13.97
C LEU A 162 7.92 24.26 -14.87
N VAL A 163 6.79 24.69 -14.32
CA VAL A 163 5.87 25.61 -15.04
C VAL A 163 6.47 27.02 -15.00
N GLY A 164 7.06 27.41 -16.14
CA GLY A 164 7.17 28.78 -16.55
C GLY A 164 8.07 29.66 -15.73
N GLU A 165 9.26 29.89 -16.26
CA GLU A 165 9.80 31.22 -16.35
C GLU A 165 10.74 31.26 -17.57
N ASN A 166 10.24 31.84 -18.64
CA ASN A 166 11.07 32.48 -19.66
C ASN A 166 11.17 33.96 -19.32
#